data_e81ea5895a954d63ca0133945de08cfe
#
_entry.id   e81ea5895a954d63ca0133945de08cfe
#
_cell.length_a   1.000
_cell.length_b   1.000
_cell.length_c   1.000
_cell.angle_alpha   90.00
_cell.angle_beta   90.00
_cell.angle_gamma   90.00
#
_symmetry.space_group_name_H-M   'P 1'
#
loop_
_entity.id
_entity.type
_entity.pdbx_description
1 polymer ?
#
loop_
_entity_poly.entity_id
_entity_poly.type
_entity_poly.pdbx_seq_one_letter_code
_entity_poly.pdbx_strand_id
1 'polypeptide(L)'
;LKGRKALITGGDSGMGRAAAIAYAREGADVAINYFPTEEPDALEVIELIKAEGRKAIAIPGDIRDEDFCKKLVETAVNELGGLDIVVSNAGRQQSHASILDISTEQFDWTMKTNIYAPFWIIKAALPHLKPGSVIIGTTSEQAYDPSPDLYDYAQTKAATMNYIKSLAKQLGPKGIRVNGVAPGPIWTPLQVSGGATQKKLKNFGGQTPLGRPGQPAELASIYVQLAADDASYANGQVYGSAGGSGQP
;
A
#
# COMPACT_ATOMS: atom_id res chain seq x y z
N LEU A 1 -5.82 15.22 9.11
CA LEU A 1 -6.53 13.93 9.33
C LEU A 1 -7.01 13.78 10.78
N LYS A 2 -7.17 14.88 11.50
CA LYS A 2 -7.53 14.91 12.93
C LYS A 2 -8.77 14.03 13.22
N GLY A 3 -8.59 13.04 14.11
CA GLY A 3 -9.64 12.13 14.54
C GLY A 3 -10.01 11.02 13.54
N ARG A 4 -9.37 10.97 12.37
CA ARG A 4 -9.54 9.89 11.39
C ARG A 4 -8.86 8.60 11.89
N LYS A 5 -9.33 7.47 11.42
CA LYS A 5 -8.90 6.14 11.80
C LYS A 5 -8.48 5.37 10.57
N ALA A 6 -7.22 4.98 10.53
CA ALA A 6 -6.60 4.37 9.34
C ALA A 6 -6.13 2.94 9.60
N LEU A 7 -6.36 2.05 8.65
CA LEU A 7 -5.74 0.73 8.54
C LEU A 7 -4.78 0.73 7.36
N ILE A 8 -3.52 0.34 7.60
CA ILE A 8 -2.48 0.27 6.57
C ILE A 8 -1.88 -1.14 6.56
N THR A 9 -1.92 -1.83 5.43
CA THR A 9 -1.23 -3.12 5.27
C THR A 9 0.23 -2.90 4.87
N GLY A 10 1.15 -3.71 5.40
CA GLY A 10 2.59 -3.52 5.22
C GLY A 10 3.04 -2.17 5.80
N GLY A 11 2.57 -1.86 7.01
CA GLY A 11 2.81 -0.58 7.67
C GLY A 11 4.12 -0.52 8.46
N ASP A 12 4.85 -1.62 8.54
CA ASP A 12 6.11 -1.79 9.26
C ASP A 12 7.30 -1.14 8.56
N SER A 13 7.27 -1.10 7.23
CA SER A 13 8.41 -0.67 6.42
C SER A 13 8.02 0.14 5.19
N GLY A 14 9.01 0.67 4.47
CA GLY A 14 8.83 1.31 3.18
C GLY A 14 7.76 2.42 3.18
N MET A 15 6.93 2.41 2.15
CA MET A 15 5.90 3.43 1.95
C MET A 15 4.75 3.31 2.96
N GLY A 16 4.42 2.11 3.41
CA GLY A 16 3.41 1.90 4.45
C GLY A 16 3.81 2.54 5.77
N ARG A 17 5.06 2.36 6.21
CA ARG A 17 5.65 3.04 7.37
C ARG A 17 5.59 4.56 7.21
N ALA A 18 6.02 5.07 6.05
CA ALA A 18 6.04 6.51 5.81
C ALA A 18 4.62 7.11 5.84
N ALA A 19 3.63 6.44 5.25
CA ALA A 19 2.24 6.84 5.32
C ALA A 19 1.68 6.79 6.75
N ALA A 20 1.98 5.73 7.52
CA ALA A 20 1.53 5.56 8.89
C ALA A 20 2.01 6.71 9.80
N ILE A 21 3.31 7.03 9.73
CA ILE A 21 3.90 8.13 10.49
C ILE A 21 3.31 9.48 10.06
N ALA A 22 3.17 9.71 8.74
CA ALA A 22 2.58 10.95 8.24
C ALA A 22 1.12 11.12 8.67
N TYR A 23 0.33 10.04 8.65
CA TYR A 23 -1.06 10.08 9.12
C TYR A 23 -1.15 10.43 10.60
N ALA A 24 -0.26 9.86 11.43
CA ALA A 24 -0.20 10.19 12.85
C ALA A 24 0.13 11.68 13.07
N ARG A 25 1.09 12.24 12.35
CA ARG A 25 1.44 13.68 12.37
C ARG A 25 0.27 14.58 11.97
N GLU A 26 -0.56 14.10 11.05
CA GLU A 26 -1.79 14.78 10.64
C GLU A 26 -2.99 14.52 11.56
N GLY A 27 -2.76 13.80 12.68
CA GLY A 27 -3.75 13.60 13.75
C GLY A 27 -4.66 12.40 13.60
N ALA A 28 -4.32 11.42 12.75
CA ALA A 28 -5.04 10.16 12.64
C ALA A 28 -4.56 9.13 13.66
N ASP A 29 -5.46 8.26 14.11
CA ASP A 29 -5.14 7.02 14.79
C ASP A 29 -4.89 5.92 13.77
N VAL A 30 -3.86 5.09 13.97
CA VAL A 30 -3.39 4.19 12.93
C VAL A 30 -3.25 2.75 13.43
N ALA A 31 -3.84 1.82 12.70
CA ALA A 31 -3.55 0.39 12.79
C ALA A 31 -2.67 -0.03 11.62
N ILE A 32 -1.62 -0.77 11.89
CA ILE A 32 -0.76 -1.35 10.86
C ILE A 32 -0.84 -2.87 10.90
N ASN A 33 -0.90 -3.49 9.73
CA ASN A 33 -0.64 -4.93 9.57
C ASN A 33 0.77 -5.13 9.02
N TYR A 34 1.40 -6.20 9.45
CA TYR A 34 2.73 -6.62 9.04
C TYR A 34 2.85 -8.14 9.09
N PHE A 35 3.82 -8.69 8.38
CA PHE A 35 4.11 -10.11 8.45
C PHE A 35 4.84 -10.43 9.78
N PRO A 36 4.50 -11.50 10.52
CA PRO A 36 4.97 -11.70 11.90
C PRO A 36 6.49 -11.65 12.11
N THR A 37 7.29 -11.99 11.10
CA THR A 37 8.76 -11.90 11.19
C THR A 37 9.30 -10.48 11.15
N GLU A 38 8.46 -9.48 10.82
CA GLU A 38 8.79 -8.06 10.71
C GLU A 38 8.39 -7.27 11.97
N GLU A 39 8.05 -7.99 13.06
CA GLU A 39 7.59 -7.39 14.31
C GLU A 39 8.54 -6.31 14.89
N PRO A 40 9.87 -6.45 14.87
CA PRO A 40 10.77 -5.41 15.37
C PRO A 40 10.59 -4.08 14.67
N ASP A 41 10.46 -4.08 13.34
CA ASP A 41 10.24 -2.88 12.52
C ASP A 41 8.86 -2.28 12.80
N ALA A 42 7.83 -3.13 12.92
CA ALA A 42 6.48 -2.70 13.24
C ALA A 42 6.39 -2.02 14.61
N LEU A 43 7.05 -2.56 15.64
CA LEU A 43 7.05 -1.97 16.98
C LEU A 43 7.72 -0.58 16.99
N GLU A 44 8.77 -0.38 16.19
CA GLU A 44 9.36 0.95 16.02
C GLU A 44 8.34 1.95 15.44
N VAL A 45 7.57 1.55 14.43
CA VAL A 45 6.51 2.39 13.85
C VAL A 45 5.43 2.72 14.88
N ILE A 46 5.03 1.74 15.69
CA ILE A 46 4.06 1.93 16.77
C ILE A 46 4.54 3.01 17.76
N GLU A 47 5.80 2.96 18.16
CA GLU A 47 6.34 3.97 19.08
C GLU A 47 6.41 5.36 18.43
N LEU A 48 6.74 5.45 17.14
CA LEU A 48 6.72 6.71 16.39
C LEU A 48 5.30 7.32 16.30
N ILE A 49 4.27 6.49 16.08
CA ILE A 49 2.88 6.96 16.04
C ILE A 49 2.45 7.44 17.44
N LYS A 50 2.79 6.69 18.50
CA LYS A 50 2.49 7.08 19.88
C LYS A 50 3.18 8.39 20.29
N ALA A 51 4.40 8.62 19.82
CA ALA A 51 5.14 9.86 20.06
C ALA A 51 4.44 11.10 19.50
N GLU A 52 3.61 10.94 18.46
CA GLU A 52 2.75 12.01 17.92
C GLU A 52 1.43 12.15 18.71
N GLY A 53 1.29 11.46 19.85
CA GLY A 53 0.09 11.49 20.69
C GLY A 53 -1.11 10.77 20.09
N ARG A 54 -0.87 9.83 19.15
CA ARG A 54 -1.94 9.10 18.46
C ARG A 54 -2.04 7.65 18.93
N LYS A 55 -3.23 7.06 18.77
CA LYS A 55 -3.44 5.64 19.02
C LYS A 55 -2.77 4.85 17.91
N ALA A 56 -2.00 3.81 18.29
CA ALA A 56 -1.26 2.94 17.40
C ALA A 56 -1.58 1.48 17.70
N ILE A 57 -1.99 0.70 16.70
CA ILE A 57 -2.34 -0.70 16.83
C ILE A 57 -1.47 -1.54 15.89
N ALA A 58 -0.78 -2.53 16.45
CA ALA A 58 0.03 -3.50 15.71
C ALA A 58 -0.79 -4.80 15.52
N ILE A 59 -0.96 -5.25 14.27
CA ILE A 59 -1.74 -6.45 13.95
C ILE A 59 -0.88 -7.38 13.09
N PRO A 60 -0.12 -8.31 13.72
CA PRO A 60 0.67 -9.28 12.99
C PRO A 60 -0.20 -10.33 12.31
N GLY A 61 0.18 -10.74 11.10
CA GLY A 61 -0.44 -11.85 10.41
C GLY A 61 -0.28 -11.85 8.90
N ASP A 62 -0.65 -12.98 8.31
CA ASP A 62 -0.49 -13.24 6.88
C ASP A 62 -1.77 -12.91 6.12
N ILE A 63 -1.74 -11.87 5.31
CA ILE A 63 -2.88 -11.43 4.50
C ILE A 63 -3.24 -12.36 3.34
N ARG A 64 -2.46 -13.43 3.12
CA ARG A 64 -2.82 -14.48 2.15
C ARG A 64 -3.94 -15.39 2.65
N ASP A 65 -4.32 -15.25 3.90
CA ASP A 65 -5.43 -15.96 4.53
C ASP A 65 -6.67 -15.05 4.59
N GLU A 66 -7.78 -15.51 4.00
CA GLU A 66 -9.03 -14.73 3.94
C GLU A 66 -9.61 -14.48 5.33
N ASP A 67 -9.58 -15.47 6.22
CA ASP A 67 -10.17 -15.34 7.55
C ASP A 67 -9.32 -14.40 8.41
N PHE A 68 -7.99 -14.43 8.24
CA PHE A 68 -7.12 -13.41 8.83
C PHE A 68 -7.45 -12.01 8.31
N CYS A 69 -7.67 -11.81 7.01
CA CYS A 69 -8.04 -10.51 6.45
C CYS A 69 -9.33 -9.96 7.05
N LYS A 70 -10.34 -10.80 7.29
CA LYS A 70 -11.57 -10.41 7.98
C LYS A 70 -11.29 -9.98 9.41
N LYS A 71 -10.54 -10.82 10.17
CA LYS A 71 -10.14 -10.55 11.56
C LYS A 71 -9.28 -9.27 11.67
N LEU A 72 -8.39 -9.01 10.71
CA LEU A 72 -7.59 -7.80 10.63
C LEU A 72 -8.46 -6.55 10.64
N VAL A 73 -9.48 -6.51 9.78
CA VAL A 73 -10.40 -5.39 9.70
C VAL A 73 -11.24 -5.26 10.98
N GLU A 74 -11.80 -6.35 11.48
CA GLU A 74 -12.57 -6.35 12.73
C GLU A 74 -11.74 -5.84 13.90
N THR A 75 -10.49 -6.29 14.03
CA THR A 75 -9.56 -5.84 15.07
C THR A 75 -9.28 -4.34 14.93
N ALA A 76 -8.98 -3.87 13.73
CA ALA A 76 -8.72 -2.44 13.49
C ALA A 76 -9.94 -1.58 13.84
N VAL A 77 -11.14 -1.98 13.42
CA VAL A 77 -12.40 -1.28 13.73
C VAL A 77 -12.67 -1.24 15.24
N ASN A 78 -12.54 -2.37 15.91
CA ASN A 78 -12.81 -2.46 17.35
C ASN A 78 -11.81 -1.64 18.16
N GLU A 79 -10.53 -1.82 17.87
CA GLU A 79 -9.46 -1.14 18.60
C GLU A 79 -9.44 0.37 18.34
N LEU A 80 -9.62 0.82 17.10
CA LEU A 80 -9.67 2.24 16.78
C LEU A 80 -11.04 2.88 17.12
N GLY A 81 -12.08 2.08 17.29
CA GLY A 81 -13.46 2.56 17.47
C GLY A 81 -14.10 3.06 16.17
N GLY A 82 -13.74 2.47 15.04
CA GLY A 82 -14.25 2.77 13.69
C GLY A 82 -13.15 2.70 12.63
N LEU A 83 -13.50 3.01 11.38
CA LEU A 83 -12.56 2.99 10.25
C LEU A 83 -12.98 4.04 9.21
N ASP A 84 -12.03 4.89 8.82
CA ASP A 84 -12.25 5.97 7.84
C ASP A 84 -11.34 5.84 6.62
N ILE A 85 -10.14 5.26 6.78
CA ILE A 85 -9.11 5.18 5.76
C ILE A 85 -8.59 3.76 5.68
N VAL A 86 -8.59 3.16 4.50
CA VAL A 86 -7.97 1.87 4.22
C VAL A 86 -6.87 2.06 3.19
N VAL A 87 -5.63 1.75 3.57
CA VAL A 87 -4.48 1.78 2.66
C VAL A 87 -4.03 0.35 2.37
N SER A 88 -4.31 -0.12 1.17
CA SER A 88 -3.81 -1.38 0.65
C SER A 88 -2.43 -1.15 0.06
N ASN A 89 -1.39 -1.34 0.90
CA ASN A 89 0.00 -1.06 0.53
C ASN A 89 0.87 -2.32 0.50
N ALA A 90 0.64 -3.29 1.36
CA ALA A 90 1.41 -4.54 1.36
C ALA A 90 1.54 -5.12 -0.06
N GLY A 91 2.71 -5.57 -0.39
CA GLY A 91 2.99 -6.13 -1.70
C GLY A 91 4.17 -7.07 -1.70
N ARG A 92 4.13 -8.03 -2.61
CA ARG A 92 5.21 -8.97 -2.88
C ARG A 92 5.64 -8.84 -4.33
N GLN A 93 6.92 -8.92 -4.58
CA GLN A 93 7.53 -9.12 -5.90
C GLN A 93 8.62 -10.19 -5.81
N GLN A 94 8.93 -10.79 -6.95
CA GLN A 94 10.07 -11.68 -7.10
C GLN A 94 10.58 -11.55 -8.53
N SER A 95 11.86 -11.23 -8.67
CA SER A 95 12.51 -11.10 -9.99
C SER A 95 12.87 -12.46 -10.56
N HIS A 96 12.48 -12.72 -11.80
CA HIS A 96 12.79 -13.93 -12.55
C HIS A 96 13.28 -13.59 -13.96
N ALA A 97 14.31 -14.29 -14.44
CA ALA A 97 14.85 -14.04 -15.79
C ALA A 97 13.90 -14.48 -16.91
N SER A 98 13.06 -15.48 -16.64
CA SER A 98 12.12 -16.05 -17.59
C SER A 98 10.82 -16.43 -16.91
N ILE A 99 9.71 -16.40 -17.65
CA ILE A 99 8.42 -16.96 -17.21
C ILE A 99 8.54 -18.44 -16.87
N LEU A 100 9.47 -19.16 -17.47
CA LEU A 100 9.73 -20.58 -17.20
C LEU A 100 10.28 -20.84 -15.81
N ASP A 101 10.85 -19.81 -15.16
CA ASP A 101 11.41 -19.89 -13.81
C ASP A 101 10.36 -19.60 -12.72
N ILE A 102 9.16 -19.17 -13.10
CA ILE A 102 8.07 -18.86 -12.17
C ILE A 102 7.28 -20.12 -11.87
N SER A 103 7.39 -20.64 -10.65
CA SER A 103 6.54 -21.78 -10.24
C SER A 103 5.10 -21.34 -9.97
N THR A 104 4.17 -22.30 -9.99
CA THR A 104 2.76 -22.04 -9.64
C THR A 104 2.64 -21.49 -8.22
N GLU A 105 3.42 -22.00 -7.27
CA GLU A 105 3.42 -21.56 -5.87
C GLU A 105 3.90 -20.12 -5.73
N GLN A 106 4.95 -19.74 -6.50
CA GLN A 106 5.43 -18.36 -6.55
C GLN A 106 4.36 -17.43 -7.12
N PHE A 107 3.75 -17.80 -8.22
CA PHE A 107 2.68 -17.04 -8.86
C PHE A 107 1.47 -16.88 -7.91
N ASP A 108 1.02 -17.98 -7.30
CA ASP A 108 -0.09 -17.98 -6.35
C ASP A 108 0.20 -17.08 -5.13
N TRP A 109 1.42 -17.13 -4.61
CA TRP A 109 1.82 -16.24 -3.53
C TRP A 109 1.71 -14.77 -3.89
N THR A 110 2.23 -14.40 -5.07
CA THR A 110 2.14 -13.01 -5.56
C THR A 110 0.68 -12.58 -5.74
N MET A 111 -0.15 -13.46 -6.35
CA MET A 111 -1.58 -13.18 -6.55
C MET A 111 -2.34 -13.06 -5.23
N LYS A 112 -2.12 -13.95 -4.28
CA LYS A 112 -2.77 -13.89 -2.95
C LYS A 112 -2.41 -12.63 -2.21
N THR A 113 -1.13 -12.24 -2.18
CA THR A 113 -0.69 -11.04 -1.48
C THR A 113 -1.21 -9.77 -2.14
N ASN A 114 -1.09 -9.66 -3.48
CA ASN A 114 -1.29 -8.39 -4.17
C ASN A 114 -2.71 -8.20 -4.72
N ILE A 115 -3.49 -9.28 -4.87
CA ILE A 115 -4.84 -9.24 -5.47
C ILE A 115 -5.91 -9.72 -4.49
N TYR A 116 -5.76 -10.93 -3.95
CA TYR A 116 -6.80 -11.51 -3.11
C TYR A 116 -6.90 -10.79 -1.77
N ALA A 117 -5.77 -10.50 -1.12
CA ALA A 117 -5.76 -9.77 0.15
C ALA A 117 -6.45 -8.41 0.06
N PRO A 118 -6.12 -7.50 -0.90
CA PRO A 118 -6.86 -6.26 -1.08
C PRO A 118 -8.37 -6.46 -1.27
N PHE A 119 -8.76 -7.46 -2.05
CA PHE A 119 -10.17 -7.79 -2.26
C PHE A 119 -10.86 -8.18 -0.95
N TRP A 120 -10.28 -9.10 -0.18
CA TRP A 120 -10.86 -9.56 1.09
C TRP A 120 -10.93 -8.44 2.14
N ILE A 121 -9.85 -7.67 2.27
CA ILE A 121 -9.76 -6.56 3.23
C ILE A 121 -10.77 -5.45 2.88
N ILE A 122 -10.83 -5.03 1.62
CA ILE A 122 -11.78 -3.99 1.18
C ILE A 122 -13.22 -4.48 1.38
N LYS A 123 -13.52 -5.72 0.99
CA LYS A 123 -14.84 -6.33 1.18
C LYS A 123 -15.24 -6.37 2.66
N ALA A 124 -14.33 -6.74 3.54
CA ALA A 124 -14.57 -6.74 5.00
C ALA A 124 -14.71 -5.32 5.56
N ALA A 125 -13.97 -4.34 5.03
CA ALA A 125 -14.01 -2.96 5.51
C ALA A 125 -15.29 -2.21 5.10
N LEU A 126 -15.87 -2.50 3.94
CA LEU A 126 -17.00 -1.74 3.38
C LEU A 126 -18.18 -1.55 4.33
N PRO A 127 -18.63 -2.54 5.14
CA PRO A 127 -19.73 -2.33 6.09
C PRO A 127 -19.42 -1.29 7.19
N HIS A 128 -18.16 -1.00 7.44
CA HIS A 128 -17.69 -0.08 8.47
C HIS A 128 -17.38 1.32 7.93
N LEU A 129 -17.22 1.47 6.60
CA LEU A 129 -16.91 2.74 5.95
C LEU A 129 -18.16 3.58 5.76
N LYS A 130 -18.06 4.87 6.11
CA LYS A 130 -19.15 5.86 6.01
C LYS A 130 -18.85 6.86 4.88
N PRO A 131 -19.85 7.69 4.46
CA PRO A 131 -19.55 8.83 3.60
C PRO A 131 -18.41 9.67 4.14
N GLY A 132 -17.46 10.05 3.29
CA GLY A 132 -16.19 10.68 3.64
C GLY A 132 -15.02 9.72 3.84
N SER A 133 -15.27 8.41 3.89
CA SER A 133 -14.19 7.41 3.96
C SER A 133 -13.40 7.32 2.66
N VAL A 134 -12.16 6.79 2.77
CA VAL A 134 -11.22 6.73 1.65
C VAL A 134 -10.55 5.35 1.58
N ILE A 135 -10.41 4.83 0.38
CA ILE A 135 -9.60 3.65 0.08
C ILE A 135 -8.45 4.08 -0.83
N ILE A 136 -7.22 3.72 -0.48
CA ILE A 136 -6.02 4.01 -1.26
C ILE A 136 -5.29 2.72 -1.59
N GLY A 137 -5.08 2.46 -2.88
CA GLY A 137 -4.32 1.31 -3.36
C GLY A 137 -2.92 1.73 -3.79
N THR A 138 -1.90 0.98 -3.38
CA THR A 138 -0.53 1.15 -3.87
C THR A 138 -0.32 0.28 -5.10
N THR A 139 -0.36 0.88 -6.30
CA THR A 139 0.01 0.25 -7.56
C THR A 139 1.51 0.39 -7.83
N SER A 140 1.95 0.65 -9.04
CA SER A 140 3.35 0.84 -9.42
C SER A 140 3.45 1.42 -10.84
N GLU A 141 4.59 2.02 -11.18
CA GLU A 141 4.95 2.26 -12.59
C GLU A 141 4.89 0.98 -13.44
N GLN A 142 5.12 -0.17 -12.81
CA GLN A 142 5.03 -1.48 -13.46
C GLN A 142 3.63 -1.83 -14.00
N ALA A 143 2.60 -1.09 -13.60
CA ALA A 143 1.26 -1.22 -14.17
C ALA A 143 1.16 -0.61 -15.59
N TYR A 144 2.08 0.26 -15.96
CA TYR A 144 2.12 1.02 -17.21
C TYR A 144 3.25 0.58 -18.11
N ASP A 145 4.45 0.41 -17.53
CA ASP A 145 5.68 -0.01 -18.23
C ASP A 145 6.31 -1.19 -17.48
N PRO A 146 5.83 -2.42 -17.76
CA PRO A 146 6.23 -3.61 -17.02
C PRO A 146 7.66 -4.05 -17.34
N SER A 147 8.48 -4.22 -16.31
CA SER A 147 9.81 -4.80 -16.44
C SER A 147 9.71 -6.30 -16.77
N PRO A 148 10.52 -6.81 -17.72
CA PRO A 148 10.42 -8.20 -18.17
C PRO A 148 10.73 -9.22 -17.05
N ASP A 149 11.44 -8.83 -16.01
CA ASP A 149 11.80 -9.70 -14.88
C ASP A 149 10.82 -9.66 -13.70
N LEU A 150 9.73 -8.88 -13.81
CA LEU A 150 8.68 -8.75 -12.79
C LEU A 150 7.29 -9.15 -13.33
N TYR A 151 7.24 -10.22 -14.10
CA TYR A 151 6.07 -10.64 -14.86
C TYR A 151 4.78 -10.77 -14.02
N ASP A 152 4.80 -11.53 -12.93
CA ASP A 152 3.65 -11.74 -12.06
C ASP A 152 3.29 -10.47 -11.26
N TYR A 153 4.30 -9.77 -10.74
CA TYR A 153 4.14 -8.53 -10.01
C TYR A 153 3.46 -7.44 -10.86
N ALA A 154 3.96 -7.21 -12.07
CA ALA A 154 3.43 -6.18 -12.95
C ALA A 154 1.94 -6.39 -13.27
N GLN A 155 1.53 -7.65 -13.49
CA GLN A 155 0.11 -8.00 -13.69
C GLN A 155 -0.73 -7.59 -12.45
N THR A 156 -0.23 -7.86 -11.24
CA THR A 156 -0.98 -7.51 -10.03
C THR A 156 -1.12 -5.99 -9.88
N LYS A 157 -0.11 -5.22 -10.30
CA LYS A 157 -0.16 -3.76 -10.22
C LYS A 157 -1.08 -3.14 -11.27
N ALA A 158 -1.17 -3.72 -12.45
CA ALA A 158 -2.18 -3.37 -13.45
C ALA A 158 -3.60 -3.69 -12.96
N ALA A 159 -3.79 -4.86 -12.31
CA ALA A 159 -5.06 -5.21 -11.70
C ALA A 159 -5.44 -4.25 -10.55
N THR A 160 -4.46 -3.83 -9.72
CA THR A 160 -4.68 -2.81 -8.67
C THR A 160 -5.18 -1.50 -9.27
N MET A 161 -4.54 -1.01 -10.34
CA MET A 161 -4.99 0.19 -11.03
C MET A 161 -6.44 0.05 -11.54
N ASN A 162 -6.80 -1.13 -12.05
CA ASN A 162 -8.13 -1.40 -12.55
C ASN A 162 -9.18 -1.42 -11.42
N TYR A 163 -8.91 -2.11 -10.29
CA TYR A 163 -9.88 -2.14 -9.20
C TYR A 163 -10.11 -0.75 -8.59
N ILE A 164 -9.08 0.10 -8.51
CA ILE A 164 -9.23 1.49 -8.04
C ILE A 164 -10.27 2.22 -8.88
N LYS A 165 -10.13 2.18 -10.20
CA LYS A 165 -11.07 2.84 -11.14
C LYS A 165 -12.49 2.26 -11.06
N SER A 166 -12.59 0.94 -10.89
CA SER A 166 -13.88 0.24 -10.79
C SER A 166 -14.61 0.56 -9.48
N LEU A 167 -13.89 0.43 -8.34
CA LEU A 167 -14.47 0.73 -7.03
C LEU A 167 -14.81 2.20 -6.86
N ALA A 168 -14.04 3.12 -7.43
CA ALA A 168 -14.33 4.54 -7.41
C ALA A 168 -15.72 4.85 -8.01
N LYS A 169 -16.07 4.18 -9.12
CA LYS A 169 -17.41 4.32 -9.74
C LYS A 169 -18.50 3.68 -8.88
N GLN A 170 -18.22 2.54 -8.26
CA GLN A 170 -19.20 1.81 -7.45
C GLN A 170 -19.47 2.50 -6.11
N LEU A 171 -18.45 3.07 -5.48
CA LEU A 171 -18.50 3.61 -4.12
C LEU A 171 -18.69 5.13 -4.07
N GLY A 172 -18.40 5.84 -5.16
CA GLY A 172 -18.62 7.28 -5.28
C GLY A 172 -20.04 7.73 -4.89
N PRO A 173 -21.11 7.07 -5.38
CA PRO A 173 -22.49 7.38 -4.95
C PRO A 173 -22.76 7.20 -3.44
N LYS A 174 -21.89 6.44 -2.75
CA LYS A 174 -21.93 6.24 -1.28
C LYS A 174 -21.06 7.24 -0.53
N GLY A 175 -20.46 8.22 -1.21
CA GLY A 175 -19.57 9.20 -0.62
C GLY A 175 -18.21 8.63 -0.20
N ILE A 176 -17.79 7.48 -0.72
CA ILE A 176 -16.49 6.85 -0.45
C ILE A 176 -15.58 7.05 -1.66
N ARG A 177 -14.40 7.65 -1.45
CA ARG A 177 -13.41 7.87 -2.50
C ARG A 177 -12.44 6.70 -2.59
N VAL A 178 -12.04 6.36 -3.81
CA VAL A 178 -11.04 5.33 -4.06
C VAL A 178 -10.01 5.86 -5.02
N ASN A 179 -8.75 5.93 -4.59
CA ASN A 179 -7.63 6.43 -5.40
C ASN A 179 -6.41 5.52 -5.27
N GLY A 180 -5.39 5.78 -6.05
CA GLY A 180 -4.15 5.03 -6.04
C GLY A 180 -2.91 5.89 -6.07
N VAL A 181 -1.81 5.28 -5.62
CA VAL A 181 -0.46 5.81 -5.76
C VAL A 181 0.32 4.85 -6.65
N ALA A 182 0.99 5.35 -7.67
CA ALA A 182 1.87 4.60 -8.58
C ALA A 182 3.33 5.03 -8.35
N PRO A 183 4.05 4.38 -7.42
CA PRO A 183 5.45 4.65 -7.22
C PRO A 183 6.29 4.21 -8.41
N GLY A 184 7.33 5.00 -8.73
CA GLY A 184 8.47 4.56 -9.51
C GLY A 184 9.48 3.81 -8.64
N PRO A 185 10.78 3.90 -8.93
CA PRO A 185 11.81 3.21 -8.16
C PRO A 185 12.01 3.91 -6.79
N ILE A 186 11.40 3.35 -5.76
CA ILE A 186 11.51 3.81 -4.37
C ILE A 186 12.37 2.82 -3.57
N TRP A 187 13.35 3.34 -2.84
CA TRP A 187 14.25 2.52 -2.04
C TRP A 187 13.54 1.96 -0.80
N THR A 188 13.20 0.68 -0.86
CA THR A 188 12.45 -0.04 0.18
C THR A 188 13.04 -1.44 0.39
N PRO A 189 12.77 -2.11 1.52
CA PRO A 189 13.15 -3.51 1.73
C PRO A 189 12.68 -4.45 0.63
N LEU A 190 11.56 -4.15 -0.03
CA LEU A 190 11.01 -4.95 -1.14
C LEU A 190 12.00 -5.14 -2.29
N GLN A 191 12.91 -4.20 -2.52
CA GLN A 191 13.90 -4.32 -3.59
C GLN A 191 14.92 -5.44 -3.29
N VAL A 192 15.30 -5.59 -2.03
CA VAL A 192 16.23 -6.62 -1.58
C VAL A 192 15.52 -7.98 -1.48
N SER A 193 14.39 -8.03 -0.78
CA SER A 193 13.60 -9.27 -0.58
C SER A 193 12.98 -9.79 -1.88
N GLY A 194 12.76 -8.93 -2.87
CA GLY A 194 12.17 -9.25 -4.17
C GLY A 194 13.16 -9.84 -5.19
N GLY A 195 14.32 -10.30 -4.76
CA GLY A 195 15.28 -11.04 -5.60
C GLY A 195 16.04 -10.18 -6.61
N ALA A 196 16.10 -8.87 -6.42
CA ALA A 196 16.92 -8.02 -7.29
C ALA A 196 18.41 -8.36 -7.17
N THR A 197 19.12 -8.47 -8.31
CA THR A 197 20.56 -8.74 -8.33
C THR A 197 21.35 -7.58 -7.71
N GLN A 198 22.54 -7.85 -7.18
CA GLN A 198 23.43 -6.81 -6.65
C GLN A 198 23.72 -5.70 -7.68
N LYS A 199 23.86 -6.06 -8.96
CA LYS A 199 24.04 -5.08 -10.05
C LYS A 199 22.82 -4.17 -10.19
N LYS A 200 21.59 -4.73 -10.09
CA LYS A 200 20.35 -3.98 -10.18
C LYS A 200 20.19 -3.05 -8.96
N LEU A 201 20.51 -3.54 -7.76
CA LEU A 201 20.45 -2.75 -6.52
C LEU A 201 21.42 -1.55 -6.54
N LYS A 202 22.67 -1.75 -7.00
CA LYS A 202 23.67 -0.67 -7.11
C LYS A 202 23.27 0.46 -8.06
N ASN A 203 22.48 0.15 -9.09
CA ASN A 203 22.02 1.11 -10.09
C ASN A 203 20.54 1.47 -9.95
N PHE A 204 19.90 1.03 -8.86
CA PHE A 204 18.47 1.21 -8.68
C PHE A 204 18.07 2.69 -8.67
N GLY A 205 17.10 3.05 -9.50
CA GLY A 205 16.64 4.43 -9.67
C GLY A 205 17.58 5.37 -10.45
N GLY A 206 18.80 4.92 -10.78
CA GLY A 206 19.76 5.74 -11.53
C GLY A 206 19.34 6.07 -12.97
N GLN A 207 18.33 5.37 -13.51
CA GLN A 207 17.77 5.62 -14.84
C GLN A 207 16.67 6.70 -14.84
N THR A 208 16.19 7.11 -13.67
CA THR A 208 15.20 8.18 -13.61
C THR A 208 15.81 9.51 -14.03
N PRO A 209 15.04 10.45 -14.59
CA PRO A 209 15.53 11.81 -14.87
C PRO A 209 16.15 12.52 -13.65
N LEU A 210 15.69 12.21 -12.43
CA LEU A 210 16.32 12.70 -11.19
C LEU A 210 17.62 11.98 -10.83
N GLY A 211 18.01 10.91 -11.52
CA GLY A 211 19.25 10.17 -11.36
C GLY A 211 19.39 9.39 -10.03
N ARG A 212 18.30 9.19 -9.31
CA ARG A 212 18.29 8.47 -8.03
C ARG A 212 16.96 7.77 -7.76
N PRO A 213 16.92 6.80 -6.84
CA PRO A 213 15.64 6.33 -6.32
C PRO A 213 15.00 7.41 -5.42
N GLY A 214 13.67 7.36 -5.33
CA GLY A 214 12.94 8.11 -4.30
C GLY A 214 13.07 7.42 -2.94
N GLN A 215 12.81 8.17 -1.88
CA GLN A 215 12.67 7.64 -0.52
C GLN A 215 11.18 7.51 -0.16
N PRO A 216 10.79 6.53 0.68
CA PRO A 216 9.41 6.35 1.12
C PRO A 216 8.76 7.64 1.65
N ALA A 217 9.51 8.45 2.39
CA ALA A 217 9.04 9.72 2.95
C ALA A 217 8.63 10.74 1.87
N GLU A 218 9.22 10.66 0.66
CA GLU A 218 8.87 11.57 -0.45
C GLU A 218 7.48 11.28 -1.04
N LEU A 219 6.90 10.09 -0.76
CA LEU A 219 5.56 9.73 -1.18
C LEU A 219 4.50 9.92 -0.09
N ALA A 220 4.91 10.08 1.16
CA ALA A 220 3.98 10.18 2.29
C ALA A 220 2.96 11.31 2.12
N SER A 221 3.35 12.45 1.57
CA SER A 221 2.47 13.59 1.29
C SER A 221 1.34 13.25 0.33
N ILE A 222 1.57 12.36 -0.64
CA ILE A 222 0.51 11.93 -1.59
C ILE A 222 -0.55 11.11 -0.84
N TYR A 223 -0.13 10.19 0.03
CA TYR A 223 -1.07 9.42 0.86
C TYR A 223 -1.88 10.33 1.78
N VAL A 224 -1.25 11.35 2.40
CA VAL A 224 -1.94 12.35 3.23
C VAL A 224 -2.95 13.12 2.41
N GLN A 225 -2.55 13.64 1.25
CA GLN A 225 -3.44 14.40 0.37
C GLN A 225 -4.66 13.58 -0.05
N LEU A 226 -4.46 12.33 -0.47
CA LEU A 226 -5.56 11.46 -0.92
C LEU A 226 -6.51 11.10 0.22
N ALA A 227 -6.02 11.03 1.46
CA ALA A 227 -6.83 10.78 2.64
C ALA A 227 -7.56 12.03 3.17
N ALA A 228 -7.08 13.22 2.85
CA ALA A 228 -7.62 14.48 3.35
C ALA A 228 -8.96 14.87 2.67
N ASP A 229 -9.76 15.68 3.36
CA ASP A 229 -11.03 16.20 2.84
C ASP A 229 -10.80 17.20 1.70
N ASP A 230 -9.64 17.85 1.64
CA ASP A 230 -9.22 18.76 0.57
C ASP A 230 -9.14 18.05 -0.80
N ALA A 231 -8.97 16.71 -0.82
CA ALA A 231 -9.00 15.92 -2.04
C ALA A 231 -10.42 15.41 -2.41
N SER A 232 -11.47 16.11 -1.99
CA SER A 232 -12.88 15.68 -2.14
C SER A 232 -13.32 15.39 -3.58
N TYR A 233 -12.66 15.98 -4.58
CA TYR A 233 -12.95 15.72 -5.99
C TYR A 233 -12.01 14.68 -6.64
N ALA A 234 -10.98 14.22 -5.92
CA ALA A 234 -10.10 13.16 -6.38
C ALA A 234 -10.75 11.79 -6.14
N ASN A 235 -11.21 11.14 -7.21
CA ASN A 235 -11.82 9.82 -7.15
C ASN A 235 -11.52 9.04 -8.44
N GLY A 236 -11.07 7.79 -8.31
CA GLY A 236 -10.68 6.95 -9.44
C GLY A 236 -9.37 7.35 -10.10
N GLN A 237 -8.57 8.18 -9.45
CA GLN A 237 -7.29 8.65 -9.94
C GLN A 237 -6.14 7.80 -9.42
N VAL A 238 -5.07 7.76 -10.20
CA VAL A 238 -3.80 7.13 -9.79
C VAL A 238 -2.70 8.18 -9.95
N TYR A 239 -2.04 8.49 -8.85
CA TYR A 239 -1.02 9.55 -8.79
C TYR A 239 0.37 8.94 -8.87
N GLY A 240 1.09 9.28 -9.94
CA GLY A 240 2.47 8.84 -10.15
C GLY A 240 3.48 9.65 -9.34
N SER A 241 4.50 8.98 -8.81
CA SER A 241 5.70 9.60 -8.25
C SER A 241 6.91 8.76 -8.61
N ALA A 242 7.51 9.07 -9.77
CA ALA A 242 8.48 8.21 -10.46
C ALA A 242 9.77 8.92 -10.87
N GLY A 243 10.12 10.04 -10.25
CA GLY A 243 11.37 10.75 -10.51
C GLY A 243 11.50 11.26 -11.94
N GLY A 244 10.38 11.51 -12.65
CA GLY A 244 10.34 11.99 -14.02
C GLY A 244 10.27 10.90 -15.09
N SER A 245 10.12 9.63 -14.72
CA SER A 245 10.04 8.50 -15.67
C SER A 245 8.75 8.42 -16.48
N GLY A 246 7.97 9.48 -16.53
CA GLY A 246 6.75 9.53 -17.36
C GLY A 246 5.69 8.53 -16.88
N GLN A 247 4.75 8.99 -16.12
CA GLN A 247 3.67 8.19 -15.61
C GLN A 247 2.38 8.95 -15.62
N PRO A 248 1.28 8.22 -15.48
CA PRO A 248 -0.01 8.57 -16.03
C PRO A 248 -0.41 9.96 -15.75
#